data_07f0d5622187f77370aa3ef034ba3cce
#
_entry.id   07f0d5622187f77370aa3ef034ba3cce
#
_cell.length_a   1.000
_cell.length_b   1.000
_cell.length_c   1.000
_cell.angle_alpha   90.00
_cell.angle_beta   90.00
_cell.angle_gamma   90.00
#
_symmetry.space_group_name_H-M   'P 1'
#
loop_
_entity.id
_entity.type
_entity.pdbx_description
1 polymer ?
#
loop_
_entity_poly.entity_id
_entity_poly.type
_entity_poly.pdbx_seq_one_letter_code
_entity_poly.pdbx_strand_id
1 'polypeptide(L)'
;MQFNFNKFLIFVEAMENQKQDLEWFESWFNTIYYHILYQNRNEKEAELFVQNLVSKLKIQASNNVLDLACGKGRHSIILNKLGLNVTGVDLSSNSIAKAKKYENEKLKFFVQDMRDPIPDAQFDFIVNLFTSFGYFDHHHDNLKVLKAIHQMLVPGGTLIIDFFNLHRVIKEMKAQEMKSIEGIDFHISKRFDGHHIYKTIEFEAEGKQHSYTEKVQGLSEADFKNLLIQADFELIEMFGDFYLNPFDSENSDRIILVVRKKI
;
A
#
# COMPACT_ATOMS: atom_id res chain seq x y z
N MET A 1 13.94 -8.30 48.58
CA MET A 1 12.95 -8.12 47.53
C MET A 1 12.78 -9.49 46.84
N GLN A 2 11.67 -10.21 47.14
CA GLN A 2 11.42 -11.52 46.55
C GLN A 2 10.91 -11.33 45.13
N PHE A 3 11.62 -11.97 44.17
CA PHE A 3 11.27 -11.96 42.75
C PHE A 3 9.95 -12.73 42.55
N ASN A 4 8.90 -12.05 42.07
CA ASN A 4 7.58 -12.64 41.91
C ASN A 4 7.51 -13.36 40.55
N PHE A 5 7.81 -14.67 40.56
CA PHE A 5 7.87 -15.55 39.40
C PHE A 5 6.55 -15.64 38.63
N ASN A 6 5.39 -15.51 39.32
CA ASN A 6 4.08 -15.49 38.66
C ASN A 6 3.82 -14.23 37.82
N LYS A 7 4.32 -13.06 38.26
CA LYS A 7 4.26 -11.84 37.43
C LYS A 7 5.16 -11.91 36.20
N PHE A 8 6.28 -12.59 36.32
CA PHE A 8 7.20 -12.81 35.19
C PHE A 8 6.60 -13.79 34.16
N LEU A 9 5.95 -14.87 34.60
CA LEU A 9 5.24 -15.79 33.72
C LEU A 9 4.08 -15.13 32.97
N ILE A 10 3.26 -14.33 33.66
CA ILE A 10 2.16 -13.55 33.05
C ILE A 10 2.71 -12.55 32.02
N PHE A 11 3.87 -11.95 32.30
CA PHE A 11 4.52 -11.01 31.37
C PHE A 11 5.08 -11.75 30.14
N VAL A 12 5.66 -12.94 30.32
CA VAL A 12 6.16 -13.79 29.22
C VAL A 12 5.01 -14.32 28.38
N GLU A 13 3.91 -14.81 28.99
CA GLU A 13 2.70 -15.23 28.27
C GLU A 13 2.03 -14.07 27.53
N ALA A 14 2.03 -12.85 28.10
CA ALA A 14 1.53 -11.66 27.43
C ALA A 14 2.43 -11.25 26.24
N MET A 15 3.75 -11.43 26.36
CA MET A 15 4.69 -11.20 25.25
C MET A 15 4.64 -12.30 24.20
N GLU A 16 4.36 -13.55 24.56
CA GLU A 16 4.15 -14.65 23.59
C GLU A 16 2.80 -14.52 22.89
N ASN A 17 1.75 -14.07 23.57
CA ASN A 17 0.46 -13.74 22.95
C ASN A 17 0.54 -12.48 22.04
N GLN A 18 1.41 -11.51 22.31
CA GLN A 18 1.69 -10.40 21.38
C GLN A 18 2.49 -10.84 20.14
N LYS A 19 3.15 -12.00 20.17
CA LYS A 19 3.79 -12.60 18.99
C LYS A 19 2.81 -13.32 18.05
N GLN A 20 1.56 -13.54 18.45
CA GLN A 20 0.55 -14.28 17.67
C GLN A 20 -0.30 -13.40 16.73
N ASP A 21 -0.17 -12.07 16.77
CA ASP A 21 -0.92 -11.14 15.92
C ASP A 21 -0.02 -10.35 14.94
N LEU A 22 0.99 -10.98 14.35
CA LEU A 22 1.60 -10.41 13.16
C LEU A 22 0.56 -10.46 12.03
N GLU A 23 0.09 -9.29 11.61
CA GLU A 23 -0.84 -9.19 10.48
C GLU A 23 -0.20 -9.92 9.27
N TRP A 24 -0.98 -10.71 8.53
CA TRP A 24 -0.50 -11.60 7.47
C TRP A 24 0.46 -10.94 6.48
N PHE A 25 0.27 -9.64 6.20
CA PHE A 25 1.09 -8.89 5.26
C PHE A 25 2.51 -8.64 5.80
N GLU A 26 2.73 -8.54 7.12
CA GLU A 26 4.07 -8.40 7.68
C GLU A 26 4.90 -9.67 7.43
N SER A 27 4.32 -10.85 7.61
CA SER A 27 5.00 -12.11 7.40
C SER A 27 5.36 -12.34 5.92
N TRP A 28 4.43 -12.05 4.99
CA TRP A 28 4.59 -12.29 3.57
C TRP A 28 5.52 -11.27 2.89
N PHE A 29 5.28 -9.97 3.09
CA PHE A 29 6.04 -8.91 2.42
C PHE A 29 7.50 -8.82 2.84
N ASN A 30 7.86 -9.42 3.98
CA ASN A 30 9.24 -9.52 4.45
C ASN A 30 10.02 -10.71 3.84
N THR A 31 9.37 -11.63 3.12
CA THR A 31 10.04 -12.80 2.52
C THR A 31 10.81 -12.44 1.25
N ILE A 32 11.86 -13.23 0.96
CA ILE A 32 12.53 -13.17 -0.33
C ILE A 32 11.61 -13.62 -1.47
N TYR A 33 10.72 -14.57 -1.20
CA TYR A 33 9.80 -15.14 -2.18
C TYR A 33 8.76 -14.14 -2.69
N TYR A 34 8.27 -13.23 -1.83
CA TYR A 34 7.47 -12.09 -2.26
C TYR A 34 8.21 -11.26 -3.30
N HIS A 35 9.49 -11.00 -3.05
CA HIS A 35 10.29 -10.20 -3.95
C HIS A 35 10.60 -10.89 -5.27
N ILE A 36 10.74 -12.23 -5.27
CA ILE A 36 10.91 -13.03 -6.48
C ILE A 36 9.61 -13.03 -7.29
N LEU A 37 8.48 -13.33 -6.67
CA LEU A 37 7.18 -13.39 -7.36
C LEU A 37 6.82 -12.06 -8.04
N TYR A 38 7.20 -10.94 -7.42
CA TYR A 38 6.85 -9.60 -7.90
C TYR A 38 8.02 -8.82 -8.51
N GLN A 39 9.16 -9.47 -8.83
CA GLN A 39 10.34 -8.78 -9.36
C GLN A 39 10.10 -8.11 -10.74
N ASN A 40 9.21 -8.69 -11.55
CA ASN A 40 8.90 -8.18 -12.89
C ASN A 40 7.87 -7.02 -12.87
N ARG A 41 7.65 -6.37 -11.72
CA ARG A 41 6.85 -5.14 -11.66
C ARG A 41 7.54 -4.08 -12.51
N ASN A 42 6.87 -3.69 -13.58
CA ASN A 42 7.44 -2.85 -14.64
C ASN A 42 7.89 -1.49 -14.10
N GLU A 43 9.21 -1.26 -14.03
CA GLU A 43 9.77 0.03 -13.60
C GLU A 43 9.37 1.17 -14.55
N LYS A 44 9.30 0.89 -15.86
CA LYS A 44 8.90 1.88 -16.87
C LYS A 44 7.44 2.30 -16.68
N GLU A 45 6.58 1.37 -16.30
CA GLU A 45 5.17 1.66 -16.01
C GLU A 45 5.03 2.55 -14.77
N ALA A 46 5.78 2.26 -13.70
CA ALA A 46 5.82 3.09 -12.51
C ALA A 46 6.36 4.50 -12.81
N GLU A 47 7.41 4.59 -13.62
CA GLU A 47 7.98 5.86 -14.06
C GLU A 47 6.98 6.68 -14.87
N LEU A 48 6.34 6.07 -15.86
CA LEU A 48 5.29 6.68 -16.68
C LEU A 48 4.16 7.21 -15.79
N PHE A 49 3.65 6.39 -14.88
CA PHE A 49 2.53 6.77 -14.01
C PHE A 49 2.89 7.96 -13.12
N VAL A 50 4.04 7.93 -12.46
CA VAL A 50 4.49 9.02 -11.60
C VAL A 50 4.70 10.31 -12.40
N GLN A 51 5.32 10.23 -13.59
CA GLN A 51 5.51 11.38 -14.47
C GLN A 51 4.17 12.00 -14.91
N ASN A 52 3.20 11.16 -15.27
CA ASN A 52 1.86 11.61 -15.63
C ASN A 52 1.15 12.29 -14.46
N LEU A 53 1.22 11.71 -13.25
CA LEU A 53 0.65 12.33 -12.04
C LEU A 53 1.29 13.69 -11.73
N VAL A 54 2.63 13.76 -11.72
CA VAL A 54 3.35 15.01 -11.44
C VAL A 54 3.00 16.09 -12.45
N SER A 55 2.92 15.75 -13.73
CA SER A 55 2.54 16.68 -14.80
C SER A 55 1.09 17.12 -14.70
N LYS A 56 0.16 16.18 -14.57
CA LYS A 56 -1.29 16.45 -14.52
C LYS A 56 -1.68 17.29 -13.31
N LEU A 57 -1.14 16.97 -12.14
CA LEU A 57 -1.42 17.68 -10.90
C LEU A 57 -0.51 18.89 -10.66
N LYS A 58 0.42 19.14 -11.59
CA LYS A 58 1.36 20.27 -11.52
C LYS A 58 2.15 20.30 -10.21
N ILE A 59 2.61 19.14 -9.74
CA ILE A 59 3.38 19.01 -8.50
C ILE A 59 4.73 19.72 -8.70
N GLN A 60 5.04 20.66 -7.81
CA GLN A 60 6.23 21.51 -7.91
C GLN A 60 7.39 20.93 -7.09
N ALA A 61 8.62 21.23 -7.48
CA ALA A 61 9.84 20.78 -6.76
C ALA A 61 9.92 21.27 -5.30
N SER A 62 9.16 22.30 -4.95
CA SER A 62 9.02 22.81 -3.57
C SER A 62 8.03 22.05 -2.72
N ASN A 63 7.17 21.21 -3.32
CA ASN A 63 6.16 20.48 -2.58
C ASN A 63 6.78 19.32 -1.78
N ASN A 64 6.20 19.08 -0.62
CA ASN A 64 6.47 17.92 0.21
C ASN A 64 5.48 16.80 -0.13
N VAL A 65 6.02 15.64 -0.48
CA VAL A 65 5.23 14.47 -0.88
C VAL A 65 5.47 13.33 0.10
N LEU A 66 4.39 12.72 0.60
CA LEU A 66 4.44 11.47 1.35
C LEU A 66 4.05 10.31 0.41
N ASP A 67 4.93 9.32 0.29
CA ASP A 67 4.62 8.02 -0.34
C ASP A 67 4.26 7.03 0.77
N LEU A 68 2.96 6.77 0.92
CA LEU A 68 2.39 5.98 2.00
C LEU A 68 2.29 4.51 1.58
N ALA A 69 2.90 3.60 2.36
CA ALA A 69 3.16 2.20 2.03
C ALA A 69 4.10 2.08 0.81
N CYS A 70 5.24 2.74 0.88
CA CYS A 70 6.20 2.90 -0.23
C CYS A 70 6.98 1.61 -0.57
N GLY A 71 6.93 0.57 0.26
CA GLY A 71 7.73 -0.63 0.11
C GLY A 71 9.24 -0.33 0.07
N LYS A 72 9.91 -0.80 -0.98
CA LYS A 72 11.35 -0.52 -1.24
C LYS A 72 11.62 0.87 -1.81
N GLY A 73 10.62 1.76 -1.86
CA GLY A 73 10.75 3.14 -2.28
C GLY A 73 10.73 3.36 -3.80
N ARG A 74 10.19 2.43 -4.59
CA ARG A 74 10.17 2.56 -6.06
C ARG A 74 9.58 3.88 -6.54
N HIS A 75 8.37 4.22 -6.11
CA HIS A 75 7.71 5.47 -6.49
C HIS A 75 8.36 6.68 -5.81
N SER A 76 8.76 6.56 -4.55
CA SER A 76 9.49 7.61 -3.83
C SER A 76 10.77 8.03 -4.56
N ILE A 77 11.56 7.05 -5.05
CA ILE A 77 12.80 7.30 -5.80
C ILE A 77 12.50 8.03 -7.12
N ILE A 78 11.44 7.64 -7.83
CA ILE A 78 11.04 8.29 -9.09
C ILE A 78 10.58 9.73 -8.81
N LEU A 79 9.73 9.95 -7.81
CA LEU A 79 9.29 11.29 -7.38
C LEU A 79 10.49 12.18 -7.04
N ASN A 80 11.46 11.64 -6.31
CA ASN A 80 12.67 12.38 -5.94
C ASN A 80 13.57 12.70 -7.15
N LYS A 81 13.71 11.78 -8.12
CA LYS A 81 14.41 12.05 -9.39
C LYS A 81 13.79 13.20 -10.19
N LEU A 82 12.49 13.44 -10.02
CA LEU A 82 11.78 14.60 -10.59
C LEU A 82 11.99 15.89 -9.77
N GLY A 83 12.83 15.85 -8.73
CA GLY A 83 13.22 17.01 -7.93
C GLY A 83 12.38 17.28 -6.69
N LEU A 84 11.40 16.42 -6.39
CA LEU A 84 10.46 16.60 -5.26
C LEU A 84 11.12 16.27 -3.91
N ASN A 85 10.61 16.90 -2.84
CA ASN A 85 10.91 16.51 -1.46
C ASN A 85 10.01 15.32 -1.08
N VAL A 86 10.61 14.15 -0.82
CA VAL A 86 9.83 12.92 -0.63
C VAL A 86 10.14 12.27 0.72
N THR A 87 9.09 11.92 1.42
CA THR A 87 9.13 11.03 2.57
C THR A 87 8.42 9.72 2.18
N GLY A 88 9.11 8.59 2.25
CA GLY A 88 8.51 7.27 2.06
C GLY A 88 8.31 6.59 3.40
N VAL A 89 7.15 6.00 3.62
CA VAL A 89 6.87 5.21 4.83
C VAL A 89 6.26 3.86 4.49
N ASP A 90 6.64 2.83 5.23
CA ASP A 90 6.11 1.47 5.10
C ASP A 90 6.19 0.74 6.44
N LEU A 91 5.31 -0.21 6.67
CA LEU A 91 5.33 -1.03 7.88
C LEU A 91 6.50 -2.01 7.89
N SER A 92 6.93 -2.50 6.71
CA SER A 92 8.01 -3.47 6.55
C SER A 92 9.38 -2.83 6.80
N SER A 93 9.97 -3.15 7.96
CA SER A 93 11.34 -2.73 8.30
C SER A 93 12.38 -3.22 7.28
N ASN A 94 12.19 -4.42 6.70
CA ASN A 94 13.08 -4.97 5.68
C ASN A 94 12.99 -4.19 4.35
N SER A 95 11.79 -3.75 3.96
CA SER A 95 11.59 -2.91 2.79
C SER A 95 12.23 -1.54 3.00
N ILE A 96 12.01 -0.91 4.14
CA ILE A 96 12.60 0.38 4.50
C ILE A 96 14.13 0.31 4.57
N ALA A 97 14.71 -0.75 5.13
CA ALA A 97 16.16 -0.93 5.14
C ALA A 97 16.78 -0.97 3.73
N LYS A 98 16.03 -1.52 2.74
CA LYS A 98 16.44 -1.50 1.33
C LYS A 98 16.25 -0.11 0.71
N ALA A 99 15.14 0.57 1.00
CA ALA A 99 14.84 1.91 0.50
C ALA A 99 15.84 2.96 1.00
N LYS A 100 16.28 2.86 2.25
CA LYS A 100 17.26 3.78 2.87
C LYS A 100 18.60 3.89 2.14
N LYS A 101 18.96 2.90 1.30
CA LYS A 101 20.16 2.98 0.46
C LYS A 101 20.11 4.10 -0.58
N TYR A 102 18.91 4.63 -0.86
CA TYR A 102 18.66 5.69 -1.83
C TYR A 102 18.41 7.05 -1.17
N GLU A 103 18.48 7.13 0.16
CA GLU A 103 18.28 8.39 0.88
C GLU A 103 19.27 9.48 0.45
N ASN A 104 18.77 10.70 0.42
CA ASN A 104 19.54 11.91 0.17
C ASN A 104 18.89 13.09 0.93
N GLU A 105 19.31 14.33 0.67
CA GLU A 105 18.79 15.52 1.35
C GLU A 105 17.26 15.66 1.19
N LYS A 106 16.72 15.27 0.01
CA LYS A 106 15.30 15.40 -0.35
C LYS A 106 14.51 14.10 -0.34
N LEU A 107 15.12 12.97 0.06
CA LEU A 107 14.47 11.67 0.12
C LEU A 107 14.78 10.98 1.43
N LYS A 108 13.75 10.69 2.22
CA LYS A 108 13.85 10.02 3.51
C LYS A 108 12.87 8.86 3.62
N PHE A 109 13.23 7.82 4.41
CA PHE A 109 12.42 6.64 4.61
C PHE A 109 12.28 6.28 6.09
N PHE A 110 11.05 5.94 6.53
CA PHE A 110 10.77 5.57 7.91
C PHE A 110 9.86 4.35 7.98
N VAL A 111 10.02 3.56 9.05
CA VAL A 111 9.04 2.51 9.39
C VAL A 111 7.86 3.19 10.07
N GLN A 112 6.64 3.00 9.53
CA GLN A 112 5.44 3.65 10.02
C GLN A 112 4.20 2.85 9.62
N ASP A 113 3.26 2.68 10.55
CA ASP A 113 1.92 2.20 10.22
C ASP A 113 1.11 3.35 9.60
N MET A 114 0.48 3.11 8.45
CA MET A 114 -0.30 4.13 7.76
C MET A 114 -1.59 4.53 8.51
N ARG A 115 -2.00 3.73 9.52
CA ARG A 115 -3.14 4.05 10.40
C ARG A 115 -2.82 5.15 11.40
N ASP A 116 -1.56 5.44 11.64
CA ASP A 116 -1.12 6.43 12.61
C ASP A 116 -0.49 7.63 11.91
N PRO A 117 -0.87 8.87 12.24
CA PRO A 117 -0.27 10.05 11.62
C PRO A 117 1.16 10.24 12.12
N ILE A 118 2.04 10.76 11.25
CA ILE A 118 3.37 11.19 11.64
C ILE A 118 3.22 12.51 12.40
N PRO A 119 3.67 12.59 13.67
CA PRO A 119 3.52 13.80 14.48
C PRO A 119 4.14 15.03 13.78
N ASP A 120 3.44 16.14 13.80
CA ASP A 120 3.85 17.46 13.27
C ASP A 120 4.24 17.49 11.78
N ALA A 121 4.05 16.38 11.04
CA ALA A 121 4.32 16.32 9.61
C ALA A 121 3.19 16.94 8.80
N GLN A 122 3.56 17.74 7.79
CA GLN A 122 2.62 18.36 6.86
C GLN A 122 3.09 18.15 5.43
N PHE A 123 2.19 17.67 4.56
CA PHE A 123 2.47 17.37 3.16
C PHE A 123 1.49 18.09 2.24
N ASP A 124 1.98 18.55 1.10
CA ASP A 124 1.15 19.10 0.03
C ASP A 124 0.42 17.99 -0.73
N PHE A 125 1.11 16.86 -0.91
CA PHE A 125 0.61 15.66 -1.58
C PHE A 125 0.91 14.42 -0.76
N ILE A 126 -0.07 13.52 -0.69
CA ILE A 126 0.13 12.15 -0.18
C ILE A 126 -0.30 11.20 -1.27
N VAL A 127 0.55 10.22 -1.58
CA VAL A 127 0.26 9.17 -2.55
C VAL A 127 0.21 7.81 -1.86
N ASN A 128 -0.78 6.99 -2.20
CA ASN A 128 -0.86 5.59 -1.82
C ASN A 128 -1.11 4.79 -3.10
N LEU A 129 -0.04 4.24 -3.64
CA LEU A 129 0.00 3.71 -4.99
C LEU A 129 0.09 2.18 -5.02
N PHE A 130 -0.29 1.60 -6.14
CA PHE A 130 -0.12 0.19 -6.46
C PHE A 130 -0.89 -0.76 -5.54
N THR A 131 -2.13 -0.37 -5.18
CA THR A 131 -3.01 -1.20 -4.34
C THR A 131 -2.40 -1.47 -2.97
N SER A 132 -2.00 -0.44 -2.27
CA SER A 132 -1.49 -0.52 -0.88
C SER A 132 -2.58 -0.20 0.16
N PHE A 133 -3.80 0.07 -0.27
CA PHE A 133 -4.99 0.31 0.56
C PHE A 133 -5.83 -0.96 0.71
N GLY A 134 -6.67 -1.07 1.76
CA GLY A 134 -7.63 -2.16 1.89
C GLY A 134 -7.07 -3.49 2.40
N TYR A 135 -5.89 -3.52 3.01
CA TYR A 135 -5.27 -4.73 3.57
C TYR A 135 -5.79 -5.13 4.95
N PHE A 136 -6.60 -4.29 5.57
CA PHE A 136 -7.09 -4.52 6.93
C PHE A 136 -8.33 -5.42 6.96
N ASP A 137 -8.53 -6.11 8.08
CA ASP A 137 -9.70 -6.97 8.29
C ASP A 137 -10.98 -6.17 8.47
N HIS A 138 -10.88 -4.98 9.05
CA HIS A 138 -12.04 -4.16 9.38
C HIS A 138 -12.12 -2.91 8.51
N HIS A 139 -13.30 -2.64 7.99
CA HIS A 139 -13.59 -1.44 7.17
C HIS A 139 -13.25 -0.13 7.91
N HIS A 140 -13.38 -0.12 9.21
CA HIS A 140 -13.07 1.03 10.07
C HIS A 140 -11.58 1.41 10.01
N ASP A 141 -10.66 0.46 9.75
CA ASP A 141 -9.24 0.76 9.65
C ASP A 141 -8.90 1.57 8.40
N ASN A 142 -9.63 1.35 7.29
CA ASN A 142 -9.53 2.20 6.11
C ASN A 142 -9.90 3.66 6.42
N LEU A 143 -10.94 3.85 7.23
CA LEU A 143 -11.33 5.19 7.68
C LEU A 143 -10.27 5.80 8.61
N LYS A 144 -9.65 4.99 9.47
CA LYS A 144 -8.54 5.43 10.33
C LYS A 144 -7.36 5.92 9.49
N VAL A 145 -6.99 5.18 8.44
CA VAL A 145 -5.95 5.59 7.48
C VAL A 145 -6.29 6.93 6.84
N LEU A 146 -7.50 7.09 6.30
CA LEU A 146 -7.90 8.35 5.67
C LEU A 146 -7.90 9.52 6.65
N LYS A 147 -8.29 9.32 7.91
CA LYS A 147 -8.21 10.34 8.94
C LYS A 147 -6.77 10.71 9.30
N ALA A 148 -5.86 9.72 9.37
CA ALA A 148 -4.43 9.97 9.56
C ALA A 148 -3.86 10.78 8.39
N ILE A 149 -4.19 10.42 7.15
CA ILE A 149 -3.83 11.18 5.95
C ILE A 149 -4.37 12.61 6.01
N HIS A 150 -5.64 12.77 6.39
CA HIS A 150 -6.27 14.09 6.52
C HIS A 150 -5.53 14.98 7.52
N GLN A 151 -5.05 14.44 8.63
CA GLN A 151 -4.25 15.18 9.62
C GLN A 151 -2.91 15.64 9.06
N MET A 152 -2.25 14.79 8.25
CA MET A 152 -0.93 15.05 7.67
C MET A 152 -0.96 15.95 6.42
N LEU A 153 -2.12 16.16 5.80
CA LEU A 153 -2.23 17.08 4.66
C LEU A 153 -2.37 18.53 5.12
N VAL A 154 -1.69 19.45 4.43
CA VAL A 154 -1.96 20.88 4.55
C VAL A 154 -3.41 21.20 4.16
N PRO A 155 -4.02 22.33 4.59
CA PRO A 155 -5.32 22.75 4.09
C PRO A 155 -5.31 22.83 2.55
N GLY A 156 -6.28 22.18 1.89
CA GLY A 156 -6.33 22.07 0.42
C GLY A 156 -5.31 21.12 -0.20
N GLY A 157 -4.53 20.40 0.62
CA GLY A 157 -3.60 19.37 0.17
C GLY A 157 -4.30 18.19 -0.52
N THR A 158 -3.58 17.46 -1.34
CA THR A 158 -4.13 16.44 -2.25
C THR A 158 -3.65 15.04 -1.87
N LEU A 159 -4.59 14.11 -1.81
CA LEU A 159 -4.33 12.67 -1.71
C LEU A 159 -4.59 11.99 -3.06
N ILE A 160 -3.71 11.09 -3.45
CA ILE A 160 -3.88 10.19 -4.61
C ILE A 160 -3.90 8.75 -4.11
N ILE A 161 -4.97 8.02 -4.42
CA ILE A 161 -5.10 6.58 -4.15
C ILE A 161 -5.18 5.85 -5.47
N ASP A 162 -4.29 4.88 -5.69
CA ASP A 162 -4.33 3.99 -6.84
C ASP A 162 -4.69 2.57 -6.39
N PHE A 163 -5.81 2.08 -6.89
CA PHE A 163 -6.36 0.78 -6.53
C PHE A 163 -6.80 0.01 -7.77
N PHE A 164 -7.00 -1.30 -7.68
CA PHE A 164 -7.56 -2.05 -8.78
C PHE A 164 -9.06 -1.73 -8.96
N ASN A 165 -9.55 -1.83 -10.19
CA ASN A 165 -11.00 -1.79 -10.44
C ASN A 165 -11.61 -3.14 -10.04
N LEU A 166 -12.38 -3.15 -8.94
CA LEU A 166 -12.99 -4.37 -8.40
C LEU A 166 -13.86 -5.10 -9.42
N HIS A 167 -14.68 -4.36 -10.18
CA HIS A 167 -15.57 -4.95 -11.17
C HIS A 167 -14.78 -5.75 -12.21
N ARG A 168 -13.75 -5.13 -12.78
CA ARG A 168 -12.91 -5.79 -13.77
C ARG A 168 -12.12 -6.97 -13.20
N VAL A 169 -11.56 -6.82 -11.99
CA VAL A 169 -10.83 -7.91 -11.33
C VAL A 169 -11.71 -9.13 -11.12
N ILE A 170 -12.96 -8.95 -10.67
CA ILE A 170 -13.91 -10.07 -10.49
C ILE A 170 -14.25 -10.71 -11.84
N LYS A 171 -14.53 -9.91 -12.87
CA LYS A 171 -14.91 -10.36 -14.21
C LYS A 171 -13.81 -11.18 -14.88
N GLU A 172 -12.54 -10.78 -14.71
CA GLU A 172 -11.39 -11.39 -15.37
C GLU A 172 -10.62 -12.37 -14.46
N MET A 173 -11.08 -12.61 -13.24
CA MET A 173 -10.39 -13.42 -12.25
C MET A 173 -10.20 -14.86 -12.74
N LYS A 174 -8.96 -15.27 -12.89
CA LYS A 174 -8.61 -16.69 -13.08
C LYS A 174 -8.50 -17.34 -11.71
N ALA A 175 -9.34 -18.35 -11.46
CA ALA A 175 -9.36 -19.05 -10.18
C ALA A 175 -8.03 -19.72 -9.84
N GLN A 176 -7.27 -20.14 -10.86
CA GLN A 176 -5.95 -20.76 -10.70
C GLN A 176 -5.01 -20.29 -11.81
N GLU A 177 -3.76 -20.07 -11.46
CA GLU A 177 -2.65 -19.80 -12.39
C GLU A 177 -1.34 -20.35 -11.81
N MET A 178 -0.38 -20.65 -12.67
CA MET A 178 0.97 -21.05 -12.29
C MET A 178 1.97 -20.06 -12.91
N LYS A 179 3.00 -19.71 -12.14
CA LYS A 179 4.12 -18.85 -12.60
C LYS A 179 5.43 -19.50 -12.19
N SER A 180 6.29 -19.78 -13.16
CA SER A 180 7.66 -20.23 -12.93
C SER A 180 8.62 -19.05 -12.97
N ILE A 181 9.26 -18.74 -11.84
CA ILE A 181 10.17 -17.60 -11.71
C ILE A 181 11.39 -18.04 -10.91
N GLU A 182 12.60 -17.86 -11.45
CA GLU A 182 13.87 -18.26 -10.82
C GLU A 182 13.91 -19.73 -10.36
N GLY A 183 13.25 -20.62 -11.11
CA GLY A 183 13.20 -22.03 -10.80
C GLY A 183 12.21 -22.43 -9.71
N ILE A 184 11.39 -21.50 -9.24
CA ILE A 184 10.29 -21.74 -8.29
C ILE A 184 8.97 -21.71 -9.05
N ASP A 185 8.17 -22.77 -8.91
CA ASP A 185 6.81 -22.86 -9.46
C ASP A 185 5.80 -22.37 -8.42
N PHE A 186 5.28 -21.17 -8.63
CA PHE A 186 4.25 -20.58 -7.78
C PHE A 186 2.87 -21.00 -8.28
N HIS A 187 2.17 -21.80 -7.50
CA HIS A 187 0.76 -22.14 -7.70
C HIS A 187 -0.10 -21.09 -7.02
N ILE A 188 -0.88 -20.38 -7.80
CA ILE A 188 -1.65 -19.22 -7.33
C ILE A 188 -3.12 -19.54 -7.50
N SER A 189 -3.89 -19.49 -6.41
CA SER A 189 -5.35 -19.55 -6.43
C SER A 189 -5.95 -18.22 -5.98
N LYS A 190 -7.06 -17.83 -6.63
CA LYS A 190 -7.76 -16.59 -6.32
C LYS A 190 -9.24 -16.83 -6.11
N ARG A 191 -9.84 -16.14 -5.16
CA ARG A 191 -11.27 -16.14 -4.92
C ARG A 191 -11.74 -14.79 -4.38
N PHE A 192 -13.00 -14.48 -4.62
CA PHE A 192 -13.72 -13.36 -4.02
C PHE A 192 -14.88 -13.90 -3.17
N ASP A 193 -15.04 -13.44 -1.94
CA ASP A 193 -16.09 -13.90 -1.02
C ASP A 193 -17.26 -12.92 -0.86
N GLY A 194 -17.28 -11.86 -1.69
CA GLY A 194 -18.23 -10.77 -1.61
C GLY A 194 -17.69 -9.54 -0.88
N HIS A 195 -16.60 -9.69 -0.12
CA HIS A 195 -15.98 -8.61 0.65
C HIS A 195 -14.48 -8.50 0.41
N HIS A 196 -13.77 -9.64 0.27
CA HIS A 196 -12.32 -9.68 0.11
C HIS A 196 -11.93 -10.51 -1.10
N ILE A 197 -10.88 -10.07 -1.77
CA ILE A 197 -10.13 -10.86 -2.74
C ILE A 197 -9.03 -11.57 -1.97
N TYR A 198 -9.00 -12.89 -2.10
CA TYR A 198 -7.94 -13.74 -1.56
C TYR A 198 -7.07 -14.23 -2.71
N LYS A 199 -5.78 -14.21 -2.51
CA LYS A 199 -4.79 -14.80 -3.41
C LYS A 199 -3.87 -15.68 -2.58
N THR A 200 -4.07 -16.99 -2.68
CA THR A 200 -3.21 -18.00 -2.01
C THR A 200 -2.09 -18.37 -2.98
N ILE A 201 -0.86 -18.39 -2.47
CA ILE A 201 0.38 -18.63 -3.20
C ILE A 201 1.07 -19.79 -2.52
N GLU A 202 1.18 -20.92 -3.22
CA GLU A 202 1.80 -22.14 -2.74
C GLU A 202 2.99 -22.49 -3.62
N PHE A 203 4.10 -22.88 -3.03
CA PHE A 203 5.32 -23.26 -3.74
C PHE A 203 6.25 -24.09 -2.86
N GLU A 204 7.16 -24.82 -3.51
CA GLU A 204 8.25 -25.50 -2.82
C GLU A 204 9.56 -24.73 -3.06
N ALA A 205 10.29 -24.47 -1.98
CA ALA A 205 11.61 -23.88 -2.03
C ALA A 205 12.48 -24.43 -0.90
N GLU A 206 13.76 -24.69 -1.17
CA GLU A 206 14.72 -25.24 -0.20
C GLU A 206 14.24 -26.55 0.46
N GLY A 207 13.48 -27.39 -0.29
CA GLY A 207 12.94 -28.66 0.20
C GLY A 207 11.79 -28.50 1.22
N LYS A 208 11.14 -27.33 1.26
CA LYS A 208 10.01 -27.01 2.14
C LYS A 208 8.83 -26.49 1.35
N GLN A 209 7.63 -26.87 1.78
CA GLN A 209 6.38 -26.30 1.28
C GLN A 209 6.11 -24.97 1.96
N HIS A 210 5.73 -23.97 1.15
CA HIS A 210 5.36 -22.64 1.59
C HIS A 210 3.94 -22.32 1.12
N SER A 211 3.17 -21.66 1.97
CA SER A 211 1.82 -21.18 1.64
C SER A 211 1.60 -19.82 2.27
N TYR A 212 1.21 -18.85 1.45
CA TYR A 212 0.89 -17.48 1.87
C TYR A 212 -0.44 -17.05 1.25
N THR A 213 -1.22 -16.27 1.99
CA THR A 213 -2.48 -15.74 1.47
C THR A 213 -2.48 -14.22 1.57
N GLU A 214 -2.53 -13.56 0.42
CA GLU A 214 -2.83 -12.13 0.33
C GLU A 214 -4.35 -11.94 0.45
N LYS A 215 -4.77 -11.01 1.30
CA LYS A 215 -6.17 -10.66 1.54
C LYS A 215 -6.34 -9.17 1.37
N VAL A 216 -7.16 -8.75 0.42
CA VAL A 216 -7.42 -7.33 0.14
C VAL A 216 -8.92 -7.10 0.09
N GLN A 217 -9.40 -6.05 0.73
CA GLN A 217 -10.82 -5.68 0.64
C GLN A 217 -11.19 -5.35 -0.81
N GLY A 218 -12.32 -5.87 -1.25
CA GLY A 218 -12.91 -5.53 -2.55
C GLY A 218 -13.66 -4.20 -2.44
N LEU A 219 -12.91 -3.09 -2.53
CA LEU A 219 -13.50 -1.76 -2.45
C LEU A 219 -13.98 -1.30 -3.83
N SER A 220 -15.27 -1.04 -3.93
CA SER A 220 -15.90 -0.46 -5.12
C SER A 220 -15.73 1.07 -5.16
N GLU A 221 -16.07 1.68 -6.29
CA GLU A 221 -16.17 3.14 -6.41
C GLU A 221 -17.07 3.74 -5.33
N ALA A 222 -18.22 3.11 -5.06
CA ALA A 222 -19.18 3.56 -4.04
C ALA A 222 -18.57 3.51 -2.62
N ASP A 223 -17.80 2.44 -2.30
CA ASP A 223 -17.13 2.30 -1.02
C ASP A 223 -16.08 3.39 -0.82
N PHE A 224 -15.27 3.67 -1.84
CA PHE A 224 -14.32 4.78 -1.79
C PHE A 224 -15.00 6.13 -1.58
N LYS A 225 -16.07 6.44 -2.34
CA LYS A 225 -16.83 7.68 -2.18
C LYS A 225 -17.37 7.83 -0.76
N ASN A 226 -17.91 6.76 -0.18
CA ASN A 226 -18.41 6.77 1.20
C ASN A 226 -17.31 6.99 2.23
N LEU A 227 -16.15 6.32 2.08
CA LEU A 227 -14.99 6.50 2.95
C LEU A 227 -14.46 7.93 2.90
N LEU A 228 -14.34 8.50 1.70
CA LEU A 228 -13.86 9.87 1.48
C LEU A 228 -14.77 10.92 2.12
N ILE A 229 -16.10 10.75 2.00
CA ILE A 229 -17.06 11.63 2.68
C ILE A 229 -16.90 11.56 4.20
N GLN A 230 -16.75 10.35 4.77
CA GLN A 230 -16.58 10.16 6.21
C GLN A 230 -15.25 10.70 6.74
N ALA A 231 -14.24 10.80 5.88
CA ALA A 231 -12.92 11.33 6.21
C ALA A 231 -12.74 12.81 5.82
N ASP A 232 -13.82 13.49 5.41
CA ASP A 232 -13.86 14.91 5.06
C ASP A 232 -12.97 15.30 3.87
N PHE A 233 -12.96 14.42 2.85
CA PHE A 233 -12.33 14.68 1.57
C PHE A 233 -13.35 15.04 0.49
N GLU A 234 -12.89 15.82 -0.48
CA GLU A 234 -13.59 16.11 -1.73
C GLU A 234 -12.96 15.32 -2.88
N LEU A 235 -13.76 14.53 -3.59
CA LEU A 235 -13.31 13.85 -4.80
C LEU A 235 -13.22 14.87 -5.95
N ILE A 236 -12.03 15.03 -6.52
CA ILE A 236 -11.76 16.01 -7.59
C ILE A 236 -11.81 15.33 -8.96
N GLU A 237 -11.12 14.19 -9.12
CA GLU A 237 -11.00 13.50 -10.41
C GLU A 237 -10.78 12.00 -10.19
N MET A 238 -11.16 11.19 -11.17
CA MET A 238 -10.90 9.74 -11.20
C MET A 238 -10.32 9.35 -12.55
N PHE A 239 -9.27 8.50 -12.51
CA PHE A 239 -8.67 7.93 -13.71
C PHE A 239 -8.74 6.42 -13.71
N GLY A 240 -8.71 5.83 -14.90
CA GLY A 240 -8.89 4.39 -15.13
C GLY A 240 -7.60 3.61 -15.35
N ASP A 241 -6.49 4.28 -15.62
CA ASP A 241 -5.20 3.68 -15.94
C ASP A 241 -4.02 4.61 -15.63
N PHE A 242 -2.80 4.12 -15.83
CA PHE A 242 -1.58 4.89 -15.59
C PHE A 242 -1.26 5.96 -16.65
N TYR A 243 -2.04 6.03 -17.75
CA TYR A 243 -2.02 7.13 -18.71
C TYR A 243 -2.95 8.27 -18.29
N LEU A 244 -3.70 8.10 -17.17
CA LEU A 244 -4.68 9.03 -16.64
C LEU A 244 -5.86 9.28 -17.60
N ASN A 245 -6.27 8.22 -18.31
CA ASN A 245 -7.54 8.24 -19.02
C ASN A 245 -8.72 8.27 -18.03
N PRO A 246 -9.87 8.87 -18.39
CA PRO A 246 -11.04 8.89 -17.51
C PRO A 246 -11.44 7.51 -17.02
N PHE A 247 -11.88 7.41 -15.77
CA PHE A 247 -12.35 6.15 -15.19
C PHE A 247 -13.67 5.71 -15.81
N ASP A 248 -13.70 4.44 -16.21
CA ASP A 248 -14.89 3.70 -16.63
C ASP A 248 -15.01 2.46 -15.73
N SER A 249 -16.14 2.34 -15.02
CA SER A 249 -16.33 1.26 -14.05
C SER A 249 -16.27 -0.15 -14.65
N GLU A 250 -16.63 -0.31 -15.93
CA GLU A 250 -16.69 -1.60 -16.61
C GLU A 250 -15.35 -1.99 -17.24
N ASN A 251 -14.59 -1.01 -17.74
CA ASN A 251 -13.48 -1.26 -18.66
C ASN A 251 -12.11 -0.83 -18.13
N SER A 252 -12.05 0.06 -17.15
CA SER A 252 -10.77 0.52 -16.60
C SER A 252 -10.06 -0.57 -15.80
N ASP A 253 -8.73 -0.63 -15.93
CA ASP A 253 -7.89 -1.54 -15.14
C ASP A 253 -7.80 -1.13 -13.68
N ARG A 254 -7.81 0.18 -13.46
CA ARG A 254 -7.57 0.80 -12.16
C ARG A 254 -8.73 1.72 -11.79
N ILE A 255 -8.79 2.07 -10.52
CA ILE A 255 -9.45 3.27 -10.01
C ILE A 255 -8.40 4.11 -9.32
N ILE A 256 -8.10 5.28 -9.91
CA ILE A 256 -7.13 6.23 -9.39
C ILE A 256 -7.90 7.47 -8.97
N LEU A 257 -7.94 7.70 -7.67
CA LEU A 257 -8.72 8.75 -7.04
C LEU A 257 -7.80 9.94 -6.72
N VAL A 258 -8.14 11.10 -7.20
CA VAL A 258 -7.52 12.37 -6.80
C VAL A 258 -8.51 13.11 -5.92
N VAL A 259 -8.14 13.29 -4.67
CA VAL A 259 -9.03 13.87 -3.65
C VAL A 259 -8.33 15.01 -2.92
N ARG A 260 -9.10 16.00 -2.46
CA ARG A 260 -8.62 17.18 -1.76
C ARG A 260 -9.12 17.22 -0.33
N LYS A 261 -8.23 17.57 0.60
CA LYS A 261 -8.62 17.90 1.96
C LYS A 261 -9.52 19.14 1.94
N LYS A 262 -10.73 19.06 2.48
CA LYS A 262 -11.61 20.22 2.65
C LYS A 262 -10.97 21.24 3.60
N ILE A 263 -11.20 22.52 3.30
CA ILE A 263 -10.66 23.66 4.07
C ILE A 263 -11.59 23.97 5.23
#